data_f33fd0bf79684e29523d40ab27024103
#
_entry.id   f33fd0bf79684e29523d40ab27024103
#
_cell.length_a   1.000
_cell.length_b   1.000
_cell.length_c   1.000
_cell.angle_alpha   90.00
_cell.angle_beta   90.00
_cell.angle_gamma   90.00
#
_symmetry.space_group_name_H-M   'P 1'
#
loop_
_entity.id
_entity.type
_entity.pdbx_description
1 polymer ?
#
loop_
_entity_poly.entity_id
_entity_poly.type
_entity_poly.pdbx_seq_one_letter_code
_entity_poly.pdbx_strand_id
1 'polypeptide(L)'
;MFWVQLLFRHAYVQKILAMDSIIGGISKSVRHGQAVCLRSFFSQCANHSARKLVLGIETSCDDTGAAVLDDSGNILGEALHSQTEVHLKRGGIVPPVAQQLHKENIEKIVKEALDTSGISPNELSAIATTVKPGLPLSLGVGLEYSLRLVKQYKKPFIPIHHMEAHALTIRLTNQVEFPFLVLLISGGHCILAVVQGVSDFLLLGQSLDIAPGDMLDKVARRLSLTKHPDCCSITGGKAIEYLAQKGNRPDYNLKHLMQRHVNCNFSFSGLQTNVTKLIMQKEMEEGLQEGQLLSSVADIAAAVQHAVALHIAIRTHRAILFCIKSGVLSPTNATLVVSGGVASNQYIRRALQSVTDATDFALLCPPPRLCTDNGVMIAWNGVERLHAGLGVLHNIESFRYEGKAPLGIDISAKVEESAIRIPQLDITF
;
A
#
# COMPACT_ATOMS: atom_id res chain seq x y z
N MET A 1 -32.69 8.78 -2.30
CA MET A 1 -32.41 7.65 -1.41
C MET A 1 -32.63 7.92 0.06
N PHE A 2 -32.62 9.17 0.52
CA PHE A 2 -32.84 9.55 1.94
C PHE A 2 -34.28 9.38 2.42
N TRP A 3 -35.27 9.46 1.55
CA TRP A 3 -36.71 9.37 1.89
C TRP A 3 -37.22 7.94 2.11
N VAL A 4 -36.57 6.91 1.59
CA VAL A 4 -37.00 5.52 1.76
C VAL A 4 -36.61 4.95 3.12
N GLN A 5 -35.49 5.40 3.70
CA GLN A 5 -35.08 4.97 5.05
C GLN A 5 -35.93 5.60 6.17
N LEU A 6 -36.50 6.80 5.95
CA LEU A 6 -37.39 7.42 6.94
C LEU A 6 -38.75 6.73 7.01
N LEU A 7 -39.26 6.23 5.88
CA LEU A 7 -40.55 5.53 5.83
C LEU A 7 -40.49 4.15 6.52
N PHE A 8 -39.37 3.43 6.43
CA PHE A 8 -39.21 2.15 7.12
C PHE A 8 -39.06 2.32 8.64
N ARG A 9 -38.44 3.40 9.12
CA ARG A 9 -38.38 3.68 10.57
C ARG A 9 -39.74 4.07 11.15
N HIS A 10 -40.58 4.80 10.43
CA HIS A 10 -41.89 5.22 10.91
C HIS A 10 -42.88 4.04 10.99
N ALA A 11 -42.82 3.11 10.01
CA ALA A 11 -43.68 1.91 10.02
C ALA A 11 -43.29 0.92 11.13
N TYR A 12 -42.00 0.89 11.53
CA TYR A 12 -41.55 -0.01 12.61
C TYR A 12 -41.95 0.51 13.99
N VAL A 13 -41.90 1.81 14.22
CA VAL A 13 -42.34 2.44 15.49
C VAL A 13 -43.84 2.34 15.68
N GLN A 14 -44.65 2.48 14.62
CA GLN A 14 -46.11 2.30 14.71
C GLN A 14 -46.53 0.87 15.00
N LYS A 15 -45.77 -0.13 14.54
CA LYS A 15 -46.06 -1.55 14.89
C LYS A 15 -45.73 -1.88 16.34
N ILE A 16 -44.76 -1.21 16.95
CA ILE A 16 -44.44 -1.41 18.39
C ILE A 16 -45.51 -0.76 19.27
N LEU A 17 -46.03 0.40 18.90
CA LEU A 17 -47.11 1.08 19.66
C LEU A 17 -48.47 0.39 19.51
N ALA A 18 -48.71 -0.37 18.44
CA ALA A 18 -49.92 -1.15 18.27
C ALA A 18 -49.94 -2.48 19.10
N MET A 19 -48.77 -2.97 19.50
CA MET A 19 -48.67 -4.18 20.34
C MET A 19 -48.91 -3.87 21.85
N ASP A 20 -48.68 -2.65 22.30
CA ASP A 20 -48.93 -2.25 23.71
C ASP A 20 -50.45 -2.16 24.07
N SER A 21 -51.32 -1.97 23.10
CA SER A 21 -52.77 -1.88 23.29
C SER A 21 -53.48 -3.24 23.42
N ILE A 22 -52.78 -4.35 23.12
CA ILE A 22 -53.38 -5.73 23.16
C ILE A 22 -53.05 -6.44 24.47
N ILE A 23 -52.08 -5.94 25.28
CA ILE A 23 -51.59 -6.62 26.49
C ILE A 23 -52.30 -6.15 27.79
N GLY A 24 -53.27 -5.24 27.68
CA GLY A 24 -53.99 -4.66 28.85
C GLY A 24 -54.94 -5.60 29.60
N GLY A 25 -55.03 -6.88 29.28
CA GLY A 25 -56.09 -7.80 29.81
C GLY A 25 -55.67 -9.05 30.51
N ILE A 26 -54.37 -9.29 30.84
CA ILE A 26 -53.94 -10.54 31.48
C ILE A 26 -53.45 -10.33 32.92
N SER A 27 -54.03 -11.10 33.80
CA SER A 27 -53.99 -11.09 35.28
C SER A 27 -52.55 -11.13 35.85
N LYS A 28 -52.42 -10.53 37.07
CA LYS A 28 -51.16 -10.31 37.83
C LYS A 28 -50.34 -11.56 38.23
N SER A 29 -50.78 -12.77 37.88
CA SER A 29 -50.13 -14.02 38.34
C SER A 29 -49.00 -14.55 37.42
N VAL A 30 -48.83 -13.98 36.21
CA VAL A 30 -47.84 -14.50 35.21
C VAL A 30 -46.59 -13.61 35.10
N ARG A 31 -46.53 -12.51 35.83
CA ARG A 31 -45.46 -11.49 35.63
C ARG A 31 -44.04 -11.87 36.08
N HIS A 32 -43.85 -12.91 36.92
CA HIS A 32 -42.51 -13.27 37.41
C HIS A 32 -41.76 -14.25 36.50
N GLY A 33 -42.43 -15.14 35.80
CA GLY A 33 -41.80 -16.13 34.90
C GLY A 33 -41.42 -15.54 33.54
N GLN A 34 -42.21 -14.58 32.99
CA GLN A 34 -41.94 -14.00 31.68
C GLN A 34 -40.86 -12.91 31.68
N ALA A 35 -40.68 -12.20 32.82
CA ALA A 35 -39.60 -11.20 32.93
C ALA A 35 -38.20 -11.84 32.99
N VAL A 36 -38.07 -13.05 33.48
CA VAL A 36 -36.81 -13.82 33.50
C VAL A 36 -36.51 -14.37 32.10
N CYS A 37 -37.55 -14.85 31.39
CA CYS A 37 -37.39 -15.40 30.03
C CYS A 37 -37.07 -14.29 28.99
N LEU A 38 -37.70 -13.12 29.09
CA LEU A 38 -37.40 -11.99 28.22
C LEU A 38 -36.01 -11.38 28.50
N ARG A 39 -35.58 -11.34 29.77
CA ARG A 39 -34.19 -10.91 30.07
C ARG A 39 -33.15 -11.89 29.56
N SER A 40 -33.42 -13.20 29.56
CA SER A 40 -32.50 -14.19 28.97
C SER A 40 -32.51 -14.13 27.43
N PHE A 41 -33.67 -13.84 26.81
CA PHE A 41 -33.76 -13.68 25.34
C PHE A 41 -33.09 -12.38 24.86
N PHE A 42 -33.27 -11.26 25.56
CA PHE A 42 -32.55 -10.01 25.25
C PHE A 42 -31.07 -10.09 25.61
N SER A 43 -30.66 -10.88 26.57
CA SER A 43 -29.26 -11.19 26.89
C SER A 43 -28.61 -12.11 25.82
N GLN A 44 -29.38 -12.95 25.13
CA GLN A 44 -28.89 -13.79 24.04
C GLN A 44 -28.90 -13.11 22.67
N CYS A 45 -29.73 -12.05 22.45
CA CYS A 45 -29.74 -11.26 21.22
C CYS A 45 -28.76 -10.06 21.26
N ALA A 46 -28.17 -9.77 22.40
CA ALA A 46 -27.10 -8.79 22.55
C ALA A 46 -25.70 -9.45 22.50
N ASN A 47 -25.49 -10.39 21.58
CA ASN A 47 -24.17 -10.65 21.04
C ASN A 47 -23.83 -9.48 20.10
N HIS A 48 -23.62 -8.28 20.65
CA HIS A 48 -22.70 -7.35 20.05
C HIS A 48 -21.36 -8.09 20.00
N SER A 49 -21.00 -8.60 18.84
CA SER A 49 -19.62 -9.04 18.58
C SER A 49 -18.74 -7.93 19.13
N ALA A 50 -17.98 -8.21 20.19
CA ALA A 50 -17.13 -7.21 20.80
C ALA A 50 -16.25 -6.64 19.68
N ARG A 51 -16.20 -5.31 19.55
CA ARG A 51 -15.41 -4.58 18.57
C ARG A 51 -14.01 -5.18 18.52
N LYS A 52 -13.59 -5.69 17.38
CA LYS A 52 -12.26 -6.28 17.24
C LYS A 52 -11.25 -5.18 17.02
N LEU A 53 -10.16 -5.21 17.75
CA LEU A 53 -9.10 -4.21 17.76
C LEU A 53 -7.78 -4.85 17.33
N VAL A 54 -7.13 -4.33 16.33
CA VAL A 54 -5.86 -4.86 15.82
C VAL A 54 -4.77 -3.80 15.94
N LEU A 55 -3.66 -4.16 16.60
CA LEU A 55 -2.41 -3.39 16.57
C LEU A 55 -1.58 -3.86 15.39
N GLY A 56 -1.23 -2.95 14.48
CA GLY A 56 -0.32 -3.17 13.36
C GLY A 56 1.06 -2.59 13.65
N ILE A 57 2.12 -3.34 13.32
CA ILE A 57 3.52 -2.92 13.50
C ILE A 57 4.28 -3.11 12.19
N GLU A 58 4.90 -2.03 11.70
CA GLU A 58 5.70 -1.98 10.46
C GLU A 58 7.16 -1.63 10.77
N THR A 59 8.09 -2.47 10.28
CA THR A 59 9.54 -2.22 10.37
C THR A 59 10.30 -2.82 9.19
N SER A 60 9.67 -3.01 8.02
CA SER A 60 10.30 -3.79 6.95
C SER A 60 11.50 -3.12 6.27
N CYS A 61 11.62 -1.79 6.37
CA CYS A 61 12.65 -1.02 5.67
C CYS A 61 13.30 0.02 6.59
N ASP A 62 12.93 1.29 6.48
CA ASP A 62 13.51 2.42 7.23
C ASP A 62 12.46 3.28 7.96
N ASP A 63 11.21 2.86 7.96
CA ASP A 63 10.13 3.48 8.74
C ASP A 63 9.70 2.55 9.89
N THR A 64 9.58 3.09 11.10
CA THR A 64 8.99 2.40 12.25
C THR A 64 7.58 2.91 12.44
N GLY A 65 6.58 2.10 12.10
CA GLY A 65 5.18 2.48 12.20
C GLY A 65 4.38 1.59 13.14
N ALA A 66 3.41 2.18 13.86
CA ALA A 66 2.42 1.43 14.60
C ALA A 66 1.04 2.09 14.49
N ALA A 67 -0.03 1.29 14.47
CA ALA A 67 -1.39 1.81 14.50
C ALA A 67 -2.36 0.83 15.15
N VAL A 68 -3.43 1.36 15.76
CA VAL A 68 -4.55 0.59 16.29
C VAL A 68 -5.79 0.91 15.45
N LEU A 69 -6.37 -0.13 14.84
CA LEU A 69 -7.60 -0.04 14.09
C LEU A 69 -8.68 -0.93 14.70
N ASP A 70 -9.94 -0.51 14.52
CA ASP A 70 -11.08 -1.39 14.75
C ASP A 70 -11.47 -2.19 13.49
N ASP A 71 -12.38 -3.12 13.66
CA ASP A 71 -12.92 -3.97 12.60
C ASP A 71 -13.78 -3.23 11.56
N SER A 72 -14.13 -1.98 11.81
CA SER A 72 -14.80 -1.09 10.85
C SER A 72 -13.83 -0.23 10.05
N GLY A 73 -12.51 -0.33 10.31
CA GLY A 73 -11.47 0.46 9.65
C GLY A 73 -11.26 1.85 10.24
N ASN A 74 -11.80 2.15 11.42
CA ASN A 74 -11.49 3.41 12.08
C ASN A 74 -10.06 3.35 12.64
N ILE A 75 -9.24 4.34 12.30
CA ILE A 75 -7.91 4.52 12.86
C ILE A 75 -8.07 5.18 14.22
N LEU A 76 -7.80 4.45 15.30
CA LEU A 76 -7.97 4.92 16.67
C LEU A 76 -6.72 5.63 17.19
N GLY A 77 -5.56 5.18 16.74
CA GLY A 77 -4.28 5.80 17.05
C GLY A 77 -3.23 5.33 16.06
N GLU A 78 -2.31 6.21 15.70
CA GLU A 78 -1.20 5.92 14.79
C GLU A 78 0.04 6.70 15.23
N ALA A 79 1.22 6.12 15.01
CA ALA A 79 2.51 6.77 15.20
C ALA A 79 3.51 6.26 14.16
N LEU A 80 4.41 7.16 13.74
CA LEU A 80 5.41 6.88 12.72
C LEU A 80 6.72 7.60 13.05
N HIS A 81 7.83 6.89 12.95
CA HIS A 81 9.18 7.45 12.98
C HIS A 81 9.90 7.10 11.69
N SER A 82 10.14 8.10 10.83
CA SER A 82 10.89 7.92 9.59
C SER A 82 12.38 8.16 9.79
N GLN A 83 13.20 7.30 9.21
CA GLN A 83 14.65 7.38 9.22
C GLN A 83 15.21 8.09 7.98
N THR A 84 14.34 8.61 7.12
CA THR A 84 14.67 9.20 5.80
C THR A 84 15.80 10.23 5.89
N GLU A 85 15.77 11.13 6.89
CA GLU A 85 16.80 12.17 7.04
C GLU A 85 18.19 11.59 7.32
N VAL A 86 18.27 10.53 8.14
CA VAL A 86 19.52 9.84 8.46
C VAL A 86 20.10 9.15 7.24
N HIS A 87 19.24 8.46 6.47
CA HIS A 87 19.66 7.72 5.28
C HIS A 87 19.99 8.61 4.10
N LEU A 88 19.31 9.75 3.93
CA LEU A 88 19.68 10.76 2.92
C LEU A 88 21.11 11.28 3.14
N LYS A 89 21.49 11.60 4.38
CA LYS A 89 22.85 12.03 4.72
C LYS A 89 23.92 10.97 4.47
N ARG A 90 23.54 9.69 4.43
CA ARG A 90 24.42 8.54 4.19
C ARG A 90 24.44 8.09 2.73
N GLY A 91 23.66 8.73 1.87
CA GLY A 91 23.56 8.38 0.45
C GLY A 91 22.72 7.12 0.15
N GLY A 92 21.92 6.65 1.10
CA GLY A 92 21.02 5.50 0.96
C GLY A 92 20.85 4.72 2.27
N ILE A 93 19.98 3.71 2.24
CA ILE A 93 19.66 2.90 3.42
C ILE A 93 20.85 2.00 3.78
N VAL A 94 21.28 2.07 5.04
CA VAL A 94 22.33 1.24 5.63
C VAL A 94 21.67 0.26 6.60
N PRO A 95 21.53 -1.06 6.28
CA PRO A 95 20.71 -1.99 7.06
C PRO A 95 21.04 -2.08 8.56
N PRO A 96 22.32 -2.11 9.00
CA PRO A 96 22.64 -2.07 10.45
C PRO A 96 22.21 -0.79 11.14
N VAL A 97 22.25 0.36 10.44
CA VAL A 97 21.78 1.65 10.99
C VAL A 97 20.25 1.64 11.11
N ALA A 98 19.56 1.15 10.07
CA ALA A 98 18.10 0.99 10.11
C ALA A 98 17.67 0.11 11.28
N GLN A 99 18.34 -1.04 11.48
CA GLN A 99 18.09 -1.92 12.62
C GLN A 99 18.21 -1.20 13.96
N GLN A 100 19.29 -0.45 14.13
CA GLN A 100 19.55 0.26 15.40
C GLN A 100 18.45 1.30 15.67
N LEU A 101 18.10 2.09 14.67
CA LEU A 101 17.03 3.09 14.78
C LEU A 101 15.66 2.48 15.06
N HIS A 102 15.34 1.32 14.46
CA HIS A 102 14.14 0.58 14.82
C HIS A 102 14.14 0.16 16.31
N LYS A 103 15.26 -0.40 16.81
CA LYS A 103 15.37 -0.79 18.22
C LYS A 103 15.18 0.38 19.18
N GLU A 104 15.70 1.55 18.83
CA GLU A 104 15.62 2.77 19.66
C GLU A 104 14.19 3.36 19.68
N ASN A 105 13.41 3.17 18.63
CA ASN A 105 12.14 3.86 18.45
C ASN A 105 10.89 2.99 18.61
N ILE A 106 10.97 1.66 18.39
CA ILE A 106 9.78 0.79 18.30
C ILE A 106 8.90 0.83 19.54
N GLU A 107 9.50 0.82 20.74
CA GLU A 107 8.75 0.86 21.99
C GLU A 107 7.97 2.17 22.15
N LYS A 108 8.64 3.30 21.84
CA LYS A 108 8.03 4.63 21.89
C LYS A 108 6.87 4.74 20.89
N ILE A 109 7.08 4.28 19.65
CA ILE A 109 6.09 4.39 18.57
C ILE A 109 4.87 3.51 18.85
N VAL A 110 5.06 2.29 19.32
CA VAL A 110 3.93 1.42 19.70
C VAL A 110 3.18 1.99 20.90
N LYS A 111 3.90 2.50 21.91
CA LYS A 111 3.27 3.15 23.07
C LYS A 111 2.46 4.38 22.64
N GLU A 112 3.00 5.24 21.78
CA GLU A 112 2.32 6.43 21.27
C GLU A 112 1.02 6.08 20.50
N ALA A 113 1.06 5.06 19.66
CA ALA A 113 -0.14 4.57 18.95
C ALA A 113 -1.22 4.04 19.93
N LEU A 114 -0.82 3.30 20.96
CA LEU A 114 -1.73 2.82 22.01
C LEU A 114 -2.28 3.96 22.87
N ASP A 115 -1.42 4.88 23.33
CA ASP A 115 -1.84 6.02 24.16
C ASP A 115 -2.81 6.93 23.38
N THR A 116 -2.52 7.21 22.12
CA THR A 116 -3.39 8.00 21.23
C THR A 116 -4.74 7.33 20.99
N SER A 117 -4.75 5.98 20.87
CA SER A 117 -5.98 5.22 20.70
C SER A 117 -6.84 5.15 21.95
N GLY A 118 -6.27 5.37 23.13
CA GLY A 118 -6.88 5.12 24.43
C GLY A 118 -7.13 3.63 24.72
N ILE A 119 -6.54 2.72 23.94
CA ILE A 119 -6.76 1.27 24.04
C ILE A 119 -5.64 0.61 24.85
N SER A 120 -6.02 -0.16 25.87
CA SER A 120 -5.07 -1.01 26.59
C SER A 120 -4.68 -2.22 25.74
N PRO A 121 -3.42 -2.69 25.78
CA PRO A 121 -3.01 -3.92 25.11
C PRO A 121 -3.85 -5.15 25.46
N ASN A 122 -4.49 -5.16 26.64
CA ASN A 122 -5.41 -6.24 27.05
C ASN A 122 -6.72 -6.25 26.26
N GLU A 123 -7.11 -5.14 25.65
CA GLU A 123 -8.34 -5.01 24.85
C GLU A 123 -8.13 -5.42 23.39
N LEU A 124 -6.88 -5.50 22.93
CA LEU A 124 -6.56 -5.94 21.58
C LEU A 124 -7.11 -7.34 21.28
N SER A 125 -7.61 -7.53 20.09
CA SER A 125 -8.04 -8.84 19.56
C SER A 125 -6.90 -9.60 18.91
N ALA A 126 -5.93 -8.89 18.30
CA ALA A 126 -4.76 -9.47 17.67
C ALA A 126 -3.63 -8.43 17.52
N ILE A 127 -2.41 -8.94 17.29
CA ILE A 127 -1.23 -8.15 16.94
C ILE A 127 -0.77 -8.59 15.56
N ALA A 128 -0.78 -7.66 14.60
CA ALA A 128 -0.35 -7.86 13.23
C ALA A 128 1.04 -7.23 13.02
N THR A 129 1.96 -7.93 12.35
CA THR A 129 3.31 -7.41 12.14
C THR A 129 3.84 -7.84 10.79
N THR A 130 4.53 -6.94 10.12
CA THR A 130 5.23 -7.25 8.88
C THR A 130 6.38 -8.22 9.15
N VAL A 131 6.34 -9.35 8.46
CA VAL A 131 7.34 -10.41 8.60
C VAL A 131 8.02 -10.77 7.27
N LYS A 132 7.50 -10.25 6.15
CA LYS A 132 8.01 -10.52 4.80
C LYS A 132 7.35 -9.63 3.73
N PRO A 133 8.00 -9.36 2.58
CA PRO A 133 9.45 -9.24 2.47
C PRO A 133 9.97 -7.95 3.14
N GLY A 134 11.30 -7.81 3.26
CA GLY A 134 11.93 -6.60 3.79
C GLY A 134 13.39 -6.81 4.17
N LEU A 135 14.01 -5.80 4.75
CA LEU A 135 15.36 -5.89 5.28
C LEU A 135 15.39 -6.87 6.48
N PRO A 136 16.14 -7.99 6.40
CA PRO A 136 16.10 -9.02 7.44
C PRO A 136 16.34 -8.49 8.86
N LEU A 137 17.31 -7.58 9.01
CA LEU A 137 17.64 -6.97 10.30
C LEU A 137 16.51 -6.11 10.86
N SER A 138 15.82 -5.37 10.00
CA SER A 138 14.69 -4.51 10.34
C SER A 138 13.45 -5.33 10.69
N LEU A 139 13.07 -6.32 9.85
CA LEU A 139 11.97 -7.27 10.13
C LEU A 139 12.15 -7.98 11.47
N GLY A 140 13.40 -8.36 11.79
CA GLY A 140 13.74 -9.02 13.05
C GLY A 140 13.36 -8.20 14.27
N VAL A 141 13.53 -6.88 14.25
CA VAL A 141 13.17 -5.98 15.35
C VAL A 141 11.66 -5.96 15.59
N GLY A 142 10.87 -5.76 14.51
CA GLY A 142 9.40 -5.75 14.59
C GLY A 142 8.85 -7.08 15.11
N LEU A 143 9.36 -8.19 14.55
CA LEU A 143 8.92 -9.53 14.97
C LEU A 143 9.26 -9.80 16.44
N GLU A 144 10.50 -9.56 16.87
CA GLU A 144 10.91 -9.78 18.26
C GLU A 144 10.07 -8.97 19.24
N TYR A 145 9.82 -7.69 18.93
CA TYR A 145 8.99 -6.82 19.76
C TYR A 145 7.55 -7.34 19.83
N SER A 146 6.96 -7.68 18.69
CA SER A 146 5.58 -8.19 18.61
C SER A 146 5.40 -9.51 19.36
N LEU A 147 6.36 -10.44 19.25
CA LEU A 147 6.31 -11.72 19.97
C LEU A 147 6.39 -11.54 21.49
N ARG A 148 7.10 -10.51 21.98
CA ARG A 148 7.07 -10.15 23.41
C ARG A 148 5.68 -9.70 23.84
N LEU A 149 5.03 -8.82 23.07
CA LEU A 149 3.66 -8.36 23.35
C LEU A 149 2.66 -9.51 23.31
N VAL A 150 2.74 -10.37 22.29
CA VAL A 150 1.88 -11.57 22.14
C VAL A 150 1.96 -12.47 23.37
N LYS A 151 3.17 -12.76 23.84
CA LYS A 151 3.39 -13.56 25.06
C LYS A 151 2.85 -12.88 26.32
N GLN A 152 3.13 -11.59 26.48
CA GLN A 152 2.75 -10.81 27.65
C GLN A 152 1.24 -10.69 27.79
N TYR A 153 0.55 -10.37 26.69
CA TYR A 153 -0.89 -10.09 26.68
C TYR A 153 -1.74 -11.27 26.19
N LYS A 154 -1.11 -12.41 25.86
CA LYS A 154 -1.77 -13.64 25.36
C LYS A 154 -2.69 -13.37 24.17
N LYS A 155 -2.24 -12.56 23.22
CA LYS A 155 -3.02 -12.20 22.04
C LYS A 155 -2.62 -13.07 20.83
N PRO A 156 -3.54 -13.34 19.89
CA PRO A 156 -3.22 -13.94 18.62
C PRO A 156 -2.21 -13.08 17.84
N PHE A 157 -1.35 -13.74 17.06
CA PHE A 157 -0.39 -13.12 16.17
C PHE A 157 -0.85 -13.27 14.72
N ILE A 158 -0.74 -12.19 13.93
CA ILE A 158 -1.07 -12.21 12.51
C ILE A 158 0.18 -11.77 11.72
N PRO A 159 0.89 -12.71 11.08
CA PRO A 159 2.03 -12.37 10.24
C PRO A 159 1.55 -11.73 8.93
N ILE A 160 2.08 -10.57 8.61
CA ILE A 160 1.69 -9.79 7.44
C ILE A 160 2.77 -9.83 6.37
N HIS A 161 2.34 -10.00 5.13
CA HIS A 161 3.16 -9.79 3.95
C HIS A 161 3.07 -8.29 3.56
N HIS A 162 4.20 -7.60 3.57
CA HIS A 162 4.29 -6.15 3.33
C HIS A 162 3.56 -5.69 2.05
N MET A 163 3.77 -6.41 0.93
CA MET A 163 3.14 -6.04 -0.34
C MET A 163 1.63 -6.32 -0.37
N GLU A 164 1.13 -7.31 0.37
CA GLU A 164 -0.31 -7.51 0.55
C GLU A 164 -0.93 -6.34 1.31
N ALA A 165 -0.25 -5.83 2.35
CA ALA A 165 -0.72 -4.68 3.10
C ALA A 165 -0.84 -3.42 2.21
N HIS A 166 0.16 -3.14 1.39
CA HIS A 166 0.08 -2.05 0.41
C HIS A 166 -1.07 -2.23 -0.58
N ALA A 167 -1.30 -3.45 -1.07
CA ALA A 167 -2.35 -3.75 -2.02
C ALA A 167 -3.76 -3.56 -1.42
N LEU A 168 -3.95 -3.96 -0.16
CA LEU A 168 -5.25 -3.94 0.50
C LEU A 168 -5.57 -2.59 1.17
N THR A 169 -4.60 -1.68 1.30
CA THR A 169 -4.81 -0.35 1.90
C THR A 169 -5.94 0.43 1.26
N ILE A 170 -6.15 0.28 -0.05
CA ILE A 170 -7.25 0.95 -0.76
C ILE A 170 -8.62 0.57 -0.19
N ARG A 171 -8.79 -0.65 0.30
CA ARG A 171 -10.06 -1.15 0.86
C ARG A 171 -10.41 -0.51 2.20
N LEU A 172 -9.45 0.12 2.86
CA LEU A 172 -9.70 0.95 4.04
C LEU A 172 -10.45 2.26 3.68
N THR A 173 -10.19 2.80 2.50
CA THR A 173 -10.70 4.13 2.10
C THR A 173 -11.78 4.09 1.03
N ASN A 174 -11.89 2.99 0.30
CA ASN A 174 -12.78 2.80 -0.83
C ASN A 174 -13.44 1.42 -0.79
N GLN A 175 -14.67 1.34 -1.24
CA GLN A 175 -15.31 0.05 -1.48
C GLN A 175 -14.74 -0.55 -2.78
N VAL A 176 -13.83 -1.51 -2.64
CA VAL A 176 -13.23 -2.24 -3.75
C VAL A 176 -13.46 -3.73 -3.51
N GLU A 177 -14.17 -4.36 -4.45
CA GLU A 177 -14.47 -5.79 -4.40
C GLU A 177 -13.37 -6.61 -5.10
N PHE A 178 -13.16 -7.84 -4.65
CA PHE A 178 -12.30 -8.79 -5.34
C PHE A 178 -13.00 -9.38 -6.58
N PRO A 179 -12.27 -9.73 -7.64
CA PRO A 179 -10.87 -9.42 -7.88
C PRO A 179 -10.64 -8.00 -8.44
N PHE A 180 -9.46 -7.42 -8.23
CA PHE A 180 -9.02 -6.15 -8.83
C PHE A 180 -7.54 -6.19 -9.23
N LEU A 181 -7.12 -5.32 -10.15
CA LEU A 181 -5.73 -5.19 -10.56
C LEU A 181 -5.00 -4.22 -9.62
N VAL A 182 -3.79 -4.56 -9.18
CA VAL A 182 -2.95 -3.67 -8.39
C VAL A 182 -1.59 -3.46 -9.05
N LEU A 183 -1.14 -2.20 -9.05
CA LEU A 183 0.21 -1.77 -9.38
C LEU A 183 0.87 -1.23 -8.11
N LEU A 184 1.88 -1.92 -7.61
CA LEU A 184 2.66 -1.52 -6.45
C LEU A 184 3.99 -0.95 -6.92
N ILE A 185 4.22 0.36 -6.72
CA ILE A 185 5.42 1.08 -7.17
C ILE A 185 6.03 1.88 -6.03
N SER A 186 7.24 1.50 -5.63
CA SER A 186 7.94 2.11 -4.49
C SER A 186 9.44 2.24 -4.73
N GLY A 187 10.20 2.58 -3.69
CA GLY A 187 11.67 2.55 -3.70
C GLY A 187 12.25 1.15 -3.85
N GLY A 188 11.56 0.13 -3.33
CA GLY A 188 12.03 -1.25 -3.33
C GLY A 188 11.31 -2.20 -4.31
N HIS A 189 10.11 -1.85 -4.75
CA HIS A 189 9.25 -2.76 -5.52
C HIS A 189 8.61 -2.10 -6.74
N CYS A 190 8.38 -2.91 -7.78
CA CYS A 190 7.54 -2.60 -8.91
C CYS A 190 6.83 -3.90 -9.32
N ILE A 191 5.55 -4.02 -9.00
CA ILE A 191 4.78 -5.28 -9.11
C ILE A 191 3.41 -4.98 -9.74
N LEU A 192 3.02 -5.80 -10.71
CA LEU A 192 1.65 -5.89 -11.22
C LEU A 192 1.05 -7.24 -10.82
N ALA A 193 -0.08 -7.22 -10.13
CA ALA A 193 -0.76 -8.43 -9.69
C ALA A 193 -2.28 -8.27 -9.74
N VAL A 194 -3.01 -9.38 -9.89
CA VAL A 194 -4.44 -9.45 -9.62
C VAL A 194 -4.64 -9.89 -8.18
N VAL A 195 -5.43 -9.14 -7.43
CA VAL A 195 -5.82 -9.44 -6.06
C VAL A 195 -7.14 -10.18 -6.11
N GLN A 196 -7.13 -11.47 -5.82
CA GLN A 196 -8.32 -12.34 -5.84
C GLN A 196 -8.97 -12.48 -4.46
N GLY A 197 -8.23 -12.17 -3.42
CA GLY A 197 -8.66 -12.26 -2.02
C GLY A 197 -7.63 -11.66 -1.08
N VAL A 198 -7.89 -11.72 0.23
CA VAL A 198 -7.05 -11.11 1.28
C VAL A 198 -5.60 -11.62 1.25
N SER A 199 -5.39 -12.87 0.84
CA SER A 199 -4.04 -13.49 0.70
C SER A 199 -3.89 -14.29 -0.59
N ASP A 200 -4.73 -14.00 -1.60
CA ASP A 200 -4.74 -14.69 -2.88
C ASP A 200 -4.41 -13.71 -3.99
N PHE A 201 -3.22 -13.87 -4.58
CA PHE A 201 -2.66 -12.97 -5.58
C PHE A 201 -2.12 -13.73 -6.78
N LEU A 202 -2.34 -13.18 -7.99
CA LEU A 202 -1.72 -13.65 -9.21
C LEU A 202 -0.72 -12.60 -9.69
N LEU A 203 0.57 -12.93 -9.64
CA LEU A 203 1.64 -12.05 -10.12
C LEU A 203 1.69 -12.06 -11.64
N LEU A 204 1.44 -10.91 -12.28
CA LEU A 204 1.49 -10.72 -13.73
C LEU A 204 2.87 -10.31 -14.23
N GLY A 205 3.60 -9.56 -13.40
CA GLY A 205 4.94 -9.09 -13.71
C GLY A 205 5.52 -8.26 -12.57
N GLN A 206 6.85 -8.18 -12.57
CA GLN A 206 7.61 -7.44 -11.56
C GLN A 206 8.87 -6.85 -12.14
N SER A 207 9.56 -5.99 -11.40
CA SER A 207 10.88 -5.52 -11.84
C SER A 207 11.90 -6.65 -11.79
N LEU A 208 12.65 -6.78 -12.88
CA LEU A 208 13.71 -7.76 -13.04
C LEU A 208 15.05 -7.29 -12.48
N ASP A 209 15.15 -6.00 -12.17
CA ASP A 209 16.39 -5.37 -11.69
C ASP A 209 16.11 -4.41 -10.53
N ILE A 210 16.05 -3.12 -10.75
CA ILE A 210 15.80 -2.10 -9.72
C ILE A 210 14.37 -1.58 -9.77
N ALA A 211 13.89 -1.04 -8.66
CA ALA A 211 12.58 -0.40 -8.58
C ALA A 211 12.61 1.03 -9.17
N PRO A 212 11.45 1.57 -9.61
CA PRO A 212 11.39 2.91 -10.20
C PRO A 212 11.80 4.02 -9.22
N GLY A 213 11.47 3.88 -7.91
CA GLY A 213 11.87 4.85 -6.90
C GLY A 213 13.39 4.86 -6.69
N ASP A 214 14.02 3.70 -6.57
CA ASP A 214 15.48 3.58 -6.46
C ASP A 214 16.19 4.17 -7.69
N MET A 215 15.64 3.92 -8.90
CA MET A 215 16.14 4.53 -10.14
C MET A 215 16.06 6.05 -10.09
N LEU A 216 14.91 6.62 -9.70
CA LEU A 216 14.72 8.07 -9.60
C LEU A 216 15.66 8.69 -8.55
N ASP A 217 15.85 8.04 -7.41
CA ASP A 217 16.75 8.49 -6.35
C ASP A 217 18.22 8.47 -6.80
N LYS A 218 18.63 7.43 -7.53
CA LYS A 218 19.98 7.34 -8.10
C LYS A 218 20.23 8.42 -9.16
N VAL A 219 19.24 8.69 -10.00
CA VAL A 219 19.32 9.78 -10.99
C VAL A 219 19.38 11.14 -10.30
N ALA A 220 18.55 11.39 -9.30
CA ALA A 220 18.57 12.63 -8.53
C ALA A 220 19.92 12.87 -7.86
N ARG A 221 20.55 11.81 -7.35
CA ARG A 221 21.90 11.86 -6.76
C ARG A 221 22.94 12.15 -7.82
N ARG A 222 22.87 11.50 -8.99
CA ARG A 222 23.81 11.74 -10.12
C ARG A 222 23.70 13.16 -10.69
N LEU A 223 22.49 13.75 -10.66
CA LEU A 223 22.23 15.15 -11.00
C LEU A 223 22.59 16.13 -9.86
N SER A 224 23.08 15.62 -8.73
CA SER A 224 23.43 16.43 -7.54
C SER A 224 22.29 17.33 -7.03
N LEU A 225 21.03 16.84 -7.08
CA LEU A 225 19.85 17.65 -6.76
C LEU A 225 19.83 18.14 -5.30
N THR A 226 20.55 17.51 -4.39
CA THR A 226 20.74 18.01 -3.02
C THR A 226 21.48 19.35 -2.96
N LYS A 227 22.21 19.73 -4.02
CA LYS A 227 22.84 21.04 -4.18
C LYS A 227 21.93 22.09 -4.83
N HIS A 228 20.80 21.66 -5.39
CA HIS A 228 19.84 22.58 -6.00
C HIS A 228 19.06 23.31 -4.88
N PRO A 229 18.94 24.64 -4.94
CA PRO A 229 18.34 25.44 -3.84
C PRO A 229 16.94 24.94 -3.44
N ASP A 230 16.11 24.58 -4.42
CA ASP A 230 14.73 24.17 -4.20
C ASP A 230 14.58 22.67 -3.85
N CYS A 231 15.66 21.88 -3.89
CA CYS A 231 15.59 20.43 -3.74
C CYS A 231 16.39 19.86 -2.57
N CYS A 232 17.13 20.70 -1.85
CA CYS A 232 18.08 20.27 -0.80
C CYS A 232 17.42 19.50 0.38
N SER A 233 16.11 19.66 0.59
CA SER A 233 15.37 19.06 1.71
C SER A 233 14.30 18.04 1.28
N ILE A 234 14.24 17.66 0.01
CA ILE A 234 13.22 16.72 -0.49
C ILE A 234 13.86 15.45 -1.06
N THR A 235 13.11 14.35 -1.01
CA THR A 235 13.59 13.05 -1.51
C THR A 235 13.86 13.09 -3.01
N GLY A 236 14.75 12.22 -3.49
CA GLY A 236 15.22 12.21 -4.86
C GLY A 236 14.11 12.09 -5.90
N GLY A 237 13.18 11.14 -5.74
CA GLY A 237 12.04 10.99 -6.64
C GLY A 237 11.13 12.22 -6.68
N LYS A 238 10.93 12.88 -5.52
CA LYS A 238 10.14 14.10 -5.42
C LYS A 238 10.89 15.32 -6.00
N ALA A 239 12.22 15.36 -5.87
CA ALA A 239 13.05 16.39 -6.51
C ALA A 239 12.99 16.30 -8.04
N ILE A 240 13.02 15.09 -8.61
CA ILE A 240 12.80 14.86 -10.04
C ILE A 240 11.42 15.37 -10.46
N GLU A 241 10.36 15.03 -9.73
CA GLU A 241 9.00 15.50 -10.03
C GLU A 241 8.89 17.02 -10.01
N TYR A 242 9.49 17.67 -9.01
CA TYR A 242 9.45 19.11 -8.84
C TYR A 242 10.18 19.84 -9.99
N LEU A 243 11.38 19.39 -10.34
CA LEU A 243 12.15 19.99 -11.44
C LEU A 243 11.55 19.70 -12.81
N ALA A 244 10.98 18.51 -13.00
CA ALA A 244 10.32 18.14 -14.25
C ALA A 244 9.17 19.08 -14.63
N GLN A 245 8.51 19.72 -13.65
CA GLN A 245 7.46 20.71 -13.90
C GLN A 245 8.01 22.03 -14.46
N LYS A 246 9.31 22.31 -14.28
CA LYS A 246 9.99 23.54 -14.73
C LYS A 246 10.76 23.35 -16.03
N GLY A 247 10.97 22.07 -16.42
CA GLY A 247 11.73 21.72 -17.62
C GLY A 247 10.87 21.56 -18.86
N ASN A 248 11.48 21.81 -20.01
CA ASN A 248 10.96 21.31 -21.26
C ASN A 248 11.32 19.80 -21.37
N ARG A 249 10.69 19.11 -22.30
CA ARG A 249 10.97 17.69 -22.54
C ARG A 249 11.59 17.50 -23.93
N PRO A 250 12.89 17.79 -24.09
CA PRO A 250 13.55 17.52 -25.35
C PRO A 250 13.64 16.01 -25.60
N ASP A 251 13.67 15.61 -26.87
CA ASP A 251 13.89 14.20 -27.21
C ASP A 251 15.37 13.85 -26.99
N TYR A 252 15.71 13.46 -25.77
CA TYR A 252 17.03 12.92 -25.43
C TYR A 252 17.21 11.45 -25.87
N ASN A 253 16.28 10.91 -26.68
CA ASN A 253 16.33 9.53 -27.16
C ASN A 253 16.46 8.49 -26.01
N LEU A 254 15.82 8.78 -24.89
CA LEU A 254 15.69 7.84 -23.77
C LEU A 254 14.74 6.71 -24.17
N LYS A 255 15.20 5.89 -25.14
CA LYS A 255 14.38 4.83 -25.75
C LYS A 255 13.91 3.83 -24.71
N HIS A 256 12.70 3.36 -24.93
CA HIS A 256 12.11 2.26 -24.20
C HIS A 256 12.97 1.01 -24.26
N LEU A 257 13.49 0.66 -23.10
CA LEU A 257 14.01 -0.68 -22.88
C LEU A 257 12.86 -1.67 -22.90
N MET A 258 13.13 -2.89 -23.35
CA MET A 258 12.14 -3.96 -23.41
C MET A 258 10.97 -3.76 -24.40
N GLN A 259 11.07 -2.92 -25.43
CA GLN A 259 10.01 -2.73 -26.44
C GLN A 259 9.57 -4.04 -27.12
N ARG A 260 10.49 -4.99 -27.29
CA ARG A 260 10.23 -6.27 -27.94
C ARG A 260 9.60 -7.33 -27.02
N HIS A 261 9.60 -7.09 -25.71
CA HIS A 261 9.04 -8.02 -24.74
C HIS A 261 7.54 -7.79 -24.54
N VAL A 262 6.75 -8.82 -24.75
CA VAL A 262 5.28 -8.79 -24.64
C VAL A 262 4.77 -9.27 -23.28
N ASN A 263 5.61 -9.22 -22.24
CA ASN A 263 5.27 -9.49 -20.85
C ASN A 263 4.94 -8.22 -20.05
N CYS A 264 4.61 -8.36 -18.79
CA CYS A 264 4.35 -7.25 -17.85
C CYS A 264 5.51 -6.97 -16.88
N ASN A 265 6.69 -7.56 -17.12
CA ASN A 265 7.88 -7.28 -16.32
C ASN A 265 8.45 -5.88 -16.62
N PHE A 266 9.10 -5.30 -15.62
CA PHE A 266 9.75 -4.00 -15.70
C PHE A 266 11.28 -4.16 -15.67
N SER A 267 11.98 -3.15 -16.21
CA SER A 267 13.42 -3.00 -16.07
C SER A 267 13.76 -1.52 -16.12
N PHE A 268 14.50 -1.04 -15.14
CA PHE A 268 14.87 0.39 -15.02
C PHE A 268 16.38 0.62 -15.05
N SER A 269 17.21 -0.42 -14.86
CA SER A 269 18.68 -0.30 -14.82
C SER A 269 19.26 0.20 -16.14
N GLY A 270 18.71 -0.25 -17.26
CA GLY A 270 19.14 0.23 -18.58
C GLY A 270 18.75 1.68 -18.82
N LEU A 271 17.58 2.12 -18.35
CA LEU A 271 17.18 3.54 -18.40
C LEU A 271 18.12 4.38 -17.52
N GLN A 272 18.42 3.95 -16.30
CA GLN A 272 19.41 4.58 -15.43
C GLN A 272 20.76 4.76 -16.12
N THR A 273 21.26 3.72 -16.79
CA THR A 273 22.53 3.77 -17.53
C THR A 273 22.49 4.81 -18.65
N ASN A 274 21.39 4.87 -19.43
CA ASN A 274 21.25 5.82 -20.51
C ASN A 274 21.18 7.26 -19.98
N VAL A 275 20.46 7.49 -18.89
CA VAL A 275 20.40 8.79 -18.23
C VAL A 275 21.78 9.21 -17.69
N THR A 276 22.54 8.29 -17.11
CA THR A 276 23.91 8.59 -16.64
C THR A 276 24.81 9.02 -17.81
N LYS A 277 24.72 8.33 -18.96
CA LYS A 277 25.47 8.73 -20.18
C LYS A 277 25.05 10.10 -20.67
N LEU A 278 23.76 10.41 -20.67
CA LEU A 278 23.23 11.73 -21.04
C LEU A 278 23.78 12.81 -20.11
N ILE A 279 23.80 12.59 -18.81
CA ILE A 279 24.37 13.53 -17.83
C ILE A 279 25.84 13.77 -18.11
N MET A 280 26.64 12.72 -18.33
CA MET A 280 28.07 12.84 -18.66
C MET A 280 28.30 13.63 -19.93
N GLN A 281 27.47 13.41 -20.95
CA GLN A 281 27.54 14.16 -22.19
C GLN A 281 27.27 15.66 -21.95
N LYS A 282 26.24 15.99 -21.18
CA LYS A 282 25.87 17.37 -20.82
C LYS A 282 26.94 18.05 -19.98
N GLU A 283 27.54 17.32 -19.02
CA GLU A 283 28.69 17.84 -18.26
C GLU A 283 29.85 18.23 -19.16
N MET A 284 30.18 17.40 -20.18
CA MET A 284 31.22 17.74 -21.16
C MET A 284 30.82 18.93 -22.02
N GLU A 285 29.57 19.00 -22.49
CA GLU A 285 29.08 20.13 -23.32
C GLU A 285 29.10 21.46 -22.53
N GLU A 286 28.82 21.45 -21.23
CA GLU A 286 28.81 22.62 -20.34
C GLU A 286 30.18 22.90 -19.71
N GLY A 287 31.20 22.04 -19.91
CA GLY A 287 32.52 22.17 -19.29
C GLY A 287 32.51 21.99 -17.77
N LEU A 288 31.58 21.21 -17.26
CA LEU A 288 31.38 20.98 -15.83
C LEU A 288 32.06 19.68 -15.37
N GLN A 289 32.42 19.65 -14.08
CA GLN A 289 32.89 18.44 -13.43
C GLN A 289 31.71 17.66 -12.84
N GLU A 290 31.91 16.36 -12.63
CA GLU A 290 30.92 15.52 -11.96
C GLU A 290 30.51 16.10 -10.61
N GLY A 291 29.21 16.18 -10.39
CA GLY A 291 28.66 16.71 -9.14
C GLY A 291 28.41 18.22 -9.13
N GLN A 292 28.61 18.91 -10.24
CA GLN A 292 28.12 20.26 -10.46
C GLN A 292 26.71 20.24 -11.05
N LEU A 293 25.95 21.32 -10.84
CA LEU A 293 24.57 21.43 -11.36
C LEU A 293 24.62 21.81 -12.83
N LEU A 294 23.93 21.02 -13.66
CA LEU A 294 23.73 21.29 -15.07
C LEU A 294 22.71 22.41 -15.28
N SER A 295 22.90 23.24 -16.31
CA SER A 295 21.89 24.22 -16.74
C SER A 295 20.61 23.54 -17.23
N SER A 296 20.72 22.34 -17.81
CA SER A 296 19.64 21.52 -18.37
C SER A 296 19.00 20.55 -17.35
N VAL A 297 19.26 20.71 -16.05
CA VAL A 297 18.82 19.77 -15.01
C VAL A 297 17.29 19.54 -15.00
N ALA A 298 16.51 20.61 -15.23
CA ALA A 298 15.05 20.52 -15.27
C ALA A 298 14.55 19.75 -16.48
N ASP A 299 15.18 19.96 -17.65
CA ASP A 299 14.84 19.24 -18.88
C ASP A 299 15.16 17.75 -18.79
N ILE A 300 16.30 17.41 -18.20
CA ILE A 300 16.67 16.01 -17.93
C ILE A 300 15.67 15.37 -16.96
N ALA A 301 15.29 16.06 -15.89
CA ALA A 301 14.29 15.58 -14.94
C ALA A 301 12.95 15.30 -15.63
N ALA A 302 12.49 16.20 -16.52
CA ALA A 302 11.25 16.03 -17.29
C ALA A 302 11.31 14.81 -18.22
N ALA A 303 12.42 14.63 -18.94
CA ALA A 303 12.62 13.50 -19.83
C ALA A 303 12.68 12.16 -19.08
N VAL A 304 13.37 12.12 -17.95
CA VAL A 304 13.48 10.94 -17.09
C VAL A 304 12.12 10.55 -16.52
N GLN A 305 11.38 11.51 -15.94
CA GLN A 305 10.04 11.27 -15.40
C GLN A 305 9.10 10.72 -16.47
N HIS A 306 9.13 11.28 -17.66
CA HIS A 306 8.33 10.80 -18.79
C HIS A 306 8.70 9.37 -19.19
N ALA A 307 9.99 9.06 -19.34
CA ALA A 307 10.44 7.72 -19.71
C ALA A 307 10.01 6.66 -18.70
N VAL A 308 10.09 6.97 -17.40
CA VAL A 308 9.62 6.09 -16.32
C VAL A 308 8.10 5.91 -16.40
N ALA A 309 7.35 7.02 -16.52
CA ALA A 309 5.89 6.99 -16.57
C ALA A 309 5.39 6.19 -17.79
N LEU A 310 5.99 6.38 -18.95
CA LEU A 310 5.62 5.67 -20.17
C LEU A 310 5.94 4.17 -20.06
N HIS A 311 7.09 3.79 -19.48
CA HIS A 311 7.42 2.38 -19.24
C HIS A 311 6.39 1.70 -18.32
N ILE A 312 6.00 2.37 -17.22
CA ILE A 312 4.98 1.88 -16.30
C ILE A 312 3.62 1.77 -17.01
N ALA A 313 3.19 2.80 -17.73
CA ALA A 313 1.92 2.82 -18.44
C ALA A 313 1.79 1.71 -19.48
N ILE A 314 2.84 1.46 -20.28
CA ILE A 314 2.87 0.38 -21.28
C ILE A 314 2.67 -0.99 -20.65
N ARG A 315 3.32 -1.29 -19.52
CA ARG A 315 3.20 -2.58 -18.83
C ARG A 315 1.84 -2.75 -18.17
N THR A 316 1.34 -1.68 -17.57
CA THR A 316 0.02 -1.64 -16.95
C THR A 316 -1.09 -1.82 -17.99
N HIS A 317 -1.00 -1.15 -19.13
CA HIS A 317 -1.95 -1.31 -20.24
C HIS A 317 -2.01 -2.77 -20.70
N ARG A 318 -0.85 -3.42 -20.88
CA ARG A 318 -0.80 -4.83 -21.25
C ARG A 318 -1.43 -5.73 -20.19
N ALA A 319 -1.19 -5.46 -18.91
CA ALA A 319 -1.79 -6.22 -17.83
C ALA A 319 -3.32 -6.10 -17.82
N ILE A 320 -3.86 -4.90 -18.04
CA ILE A 320 -5.30 -4.67 -18.17
C ILE A 320 -5.87 -5.49 -19.34
N LEU A 321 -5.27 -5.39 -20.52
CA LEU A 321 -5.73 -6.14 -21.71
C LEU A 321 -5.63 -7.66 -21.50
N PHE A 322 -4.61 -8.13 -20.78
CA PHE A 322 -4.49 -9.53 -20.39
C PHE A 322 -5.64 -9.95 -19.47
N CYS A 323 -5.92 -9.17 -18.44
CA CYS A 323 -7.02 -9.48 -17.52
C CYS A 323 -8.38 -9.53 -18.20
N ILE A 324 -8.64 -8.59 -19.14
CA ILE A 324 -9.86 -8.59 -19.95
C ILE A 324 -9.92 -9.85 -20.82
N LYS A 325 -8.85 -10.14 -21.58
CA LYS A 325 -8.80 -11.26 -22.53
C LYS A 325 -8.90 -12.62 -21.84
N SER A 326 -8.29 -12.77 -20.67
CA SER A 326 -8.27 -14.02 -19.90
C SER A 326 -9.50 -14.23 -19.03
N GLY A 327 -10.35 -13.20 -18.86
CA GLY A 327 -11.53 -13.25 -17.98
C GLY A 327 -11.18 -13.33 -16.49
N VAL A 328 -9.94 -13.01 -16.10
CA VAL A 328 -9.49 -13.01 -14.68
C VAL A 328 -10.15 -11.87 -13.92
N LEU A 329 -10.44 -10.74 -14.58
CA LEU A 329 -11.24 -9.64 -14.03
C LEU A 329 -12.60 -9.59 -14.71
N SER A 330 -13.65 -9.41 -13.90
CA SER A 330 -14.99 -9.13 -14.44
C SER A 330 -15.05 -7.68 -14.96
N PRO A 331 -15.76 -7.41 -16.06
CA PRO A 331 -16.03 -6.03 -16.49
C PRO A 331 -16.71 -5.17 -15.42
N THR A 332 -17.43 -5.79 -14.49
CA THR A 332 -18.06 -5.06 -13.36
C THR A 332 -17.06 -4.61 -12.28
N ASN A 333 -15.86 -5.18 -12.24
CA ASN A 333 -14.77 -4.88 -11.31
C ASN A 333 -13.53 -4.36 -12.02
N ALA A 334 -13.73 -3.56 -13.08
CA ALA A 334 -12.66 -2.97 -13.88
C ALA A 334 -11.94 -1.87 -13.08
N THR A 335 -11.12 -2.27 -12.10
CA THR A 335 -10.43 -1.36 -11.19
C THR A 335 -8.93 -1.62 -11.21
N LEU A 336 -8.15 -0.55 -11.41
CA LEU A 336 -6.72 -0.48 -11.19
C LEU A 336 -6.44 0.29 -9.91
N VAL A 337 -5.86 -0.39 -8.93
CA VAL A 337 -5.34 0.22 -7.71
C VAL A 337 -3.85 0.51 -7.88
N VAL A 338 -3.40 1.73 -7.53
CA VAL A 338 -1.97 2.09 -7.57
C VAL A 338 -1.53 2.53 -6.18
N SER A 339 -0.55 1.84 -5.61
CA SER A 339 -0.06 2.10 -4.26
C SER A 339 1.48 2.05 -4.19
N GLY A 340 2.05 2.51 -3.08
CA GLY A 340 3.49 2.67 -2.88
C GLY A 340 3.95 4.12 -3.08
N GLY A 341 5.15 4.46 -2.56
CA GLY A 341 5.64 5.86 -2.53
C GLY A 341 5.72 6.54 -3.90
N VAL A 342 6.07 5.80 -4.97
CA VAL A 342 6.12 6.34 -6.35
C VAL A 342 4.72 6.62 -6.90
N ALA A 343 3.67 5.97 -6.38
CA ALA A 343 2.28 6.25 -6.73
C ALA A 343 1.83 7.67 -6.34
N SER A 344 2.57 8.38 -5.50
CA SER A 344 2.32 9.79 -5.19
C SER A 344 2.68 10.75 -6.32
N ASN A 345 3.53 10.35 -7.28
CA ASN A 345 3.95 11.17 -8.41
C ASN A 345 2.77 11.46 -9.35
N GLN A 346 2.42 12.73 -9.50
CA GLN A 346 1.23 13.16 -10.25
C GLN A 346 1.36 12.94 -11.77
N TYR A 347 2.58 13.00 -12.30
CA TYR A 347 2.80 12.73 -13.73
C TYR A 347 2.55 11.25 -14.05
N ILE A 348 3.05 10.35 -13.19
CA ILE A 348 2.81 8.90 -13.33
C ILE A 348 1.32 8.60 -13.17
N ARG A 349 0.62 9.23 -12.21
CA ARG A 349 -0.84 9.09 -12.06
C ARG A 349 -1.59 9.51 -13.33
N ARG A 350 -1.25 10.65 -13.93
CA ARG A 350 -1.88 11.09 -15.19
C ARG A 350 -1.62 10.13 -16.34
N ALA A 351 -0.42 9.58 -16.45
CA ALA A 351 -0.10 8.57 -17.46
C ALA A 351 -0.92 7.29 -17.27
N LEU A 352 -1.13 6.86 -16.03
CA LEU A 352 -1.99 5.71 -15.71
C LEU A 352 -3.47 6.03 -15.93
N GLN A 353 -3.91 7.27 -15.65
CA GLN A 353 -5.28 7.71 -15.96
C GLN A 353 -5.56 7.60 -17.46
N SER A 354 -4.63 8.03 -18.33
CA SER A 354 -4.80 7.85 -19.80
C SER A 354 -4.96 6.38 -20.19
N VAL A 355 -4.29 5.46 -19.49
CA VAL A 355 -4.44 4.01 -19.72
C VAL A 355 -5.82 3.53 -19.27
N THR A 356 -6.27 3.94 -18.07
CA THR A 356 -7.56 3.51 -17.54
C THR A 356 -8.72 4.11 -18.32
N ASP A 357 -8.62 5.36 -18.77
CA ASP A 357 -9.63 5.99 -19.64
C ASP A 357 -9.76 5.27 -20.99
N ALA A 358 -8.63 4.80 -21.56
CA ALA A 358 -8.62 4.04 -22.82
C ALA A 358 -9.13 2.59 -22.69
N THR A 359 -9.34 2.10 -21.47
CA THR A 359 -9.71 0.70 -21.19
C THR A 359 -10.97 0.55 -20.33
N ASP A 360 -11.67 1.65 -20.04
CA ASP A 360 -12.85 1.72 -19.17
C ASP A 360 -12.60 1.16 -17.75
N PHE A 361 -11.38 1.35 -17.24
CA PHE A 361 -11.02 1.01 -15.85
C PHE A 361 -11.14 2.22 -14.93
N ALA A 362 -11.54 1.98 -13.69
CA ALA A 362 -11.41 2.99 -12.63
C ALA A 362 -9.99 3.01 -12.08
N LEU A 363 -9.36 4.19 -11.95
CA LEU A 363 -8.08 4.38 -11.28
C LEU A 363 -8.32 4.78 -9.84
N LEU A 364 -7.82 4.00 -8.89
CA LEU A 364 -7.90 4.29 -7.47
C LEU A 364 -6.49 4.31 -6.85
N CYS A 365 -6.24 5.31 -6.01
CA CYS A 365 -5.00 5.43 -5.26
C CYS A 365 -5.35 5.73 -3.79
N PRO A 366 -4.73 5.07 -2.83
CA PRO A 366 -4.85 5.47 -1.43
C PRO A 366 -4.39 6.93 -1.24
N PRO A 367 -4.83 7.61 -0.17
CA PRO A 367 -4.27 8.89 0.20
C PRO A 367 -2.74 8.83 0.32
N PRO A 368 -1.99 9.88 -0.06
CA PRO A 368 -0.52 9.84 -0.10
C PRO A 368 0.14 9.37 1.21
N ARG A 369 -0.43 9.74 2.37
CA ARG A 369 0.06 9.31 3.68
C ARG A 369 -0.03 7.80 3.92
N LEU A 370 -0.90 7.09 3.20
CA LEU A 370 -1.08 5.63 3.28
C LEU A 370 -0.37 4.88 2.13
N CYS A 371 0.25 5.59 1.20
CA CYS A 371 1.03 4.97 0.11
C CYS A 371 2.45 4.60 0.53
N THR A 372 3.02 5.26 1.55
CA THR A 372 4.33 4.93 2.14
C THR A 372 4.16 3.91 3.26
N ASP A 373 5.28 3.35 3.75
CA ASP A 373 5.28 2.38 4.84
C ASP A 373 4.69 2.99 6.12
N ASN A 374 3.73 2.30 6.73
CA ASN A 374 3.04 2.79 7.93
C ASN A 374 2.37 1.64 8.72
N GLY A 375 2.03 1.88 9.99
CA GLY A 375 1.35 0.91 10.85
C GLY A 375 -0.11 0.65 10.45
N VAL A 376 -0.77 1.63 9.82
CA VAL A 376 -2.19 1.54 9.45
C VAL A 376 -2.43 0.44 8.43
N MET A 377 -1.61 0.35 7.38
CA MET A 377 -1.74 -0.69 6.36
C MET A 377 -1.56 -2.10 6.95
N ILE A 378 -0.71 -2.24 7.96
CA ILE A 378 -0.46 -3.52 8.63
C ILE A 378 -1.63 -3.88 9.53
N ALA A 379 -2.13 -2.93 10.32
CA ALA A 379 -3.31 -3.12 11.14
C ALA A 379 -4.54 -3.48 10.29
N TRP A 380 -4.74 -2.78 9.17
CA TRP A 380 -5.85 -3.04 8.25
C TRP A 380 -5.77 -4.43 7.61
N ASN A 381 -4.60 -4.83 7.10
CA ASN A 381 -4.44 -6.22 6.60
C ASN A 381 -4.70 -7.24 7.73
N GLY A 382 -4.27 -6.93 8.96
CA GLY A 382 -4.60 -7.74 10.13
C GLY A 382 -6.11 -7.86 10.38
N VAL A 383 -6.87 -6.77 10.23
CA VAL A 383 -8.34 -6.77 10.33
C VAL A 383 -8.97 -7.63 9.24
N GLU A 384 -8.57 -7.46 7.97
CA GLU A 384 -9.06 -8.25 6.85
C GLU A 384 -8.79 -9.75 7.05
N ARG A 385 -7.58 -10.12 7.51
CA ARG A 385 -7.21 -11.51 7.83
C ARG A 385 -7.98 -12.07 9.02
N LEU A 386 -8.20 -11.25 10.05
CA LEU A 386 -8.97 -11.66 11.22
C LEU A 386 -10.45 -11.92 10.86
N HIS A 387 -11.03 -11.12 9.95
CA HIS A 387 -12.38 -11.35 9.43
C HIS A 387 -12.46 -12.62 8.59
N ALA A 388 -11.46 -12.85 7.74
CA ALA A 388 -11.39 -14.03 6.89
C ALA A 388 -10.96 -15.31 7.64
N GLY A 389 -10.50 -15.22 8.88
CA GLY A 389 -9.94 -16.33 9.64
C GLY A 389 -8.61 -16.86 9.06
N LEU A 390 -7.84 -16.00 8.37
CA LEU A 390 -6.63 -16.38 7.65
C LEU A 390 -5.35 -16.01 8.41
N GLY A 391 -4.48 -17.02 8.64
CA GLY A 391 -3.15 -16.80 9.19
C GLY A 391 -3.12 -16.27 10.62
N VAL A 392 -4.20 -16.48 11.41
CA VAL A 392 -4.26 -16.11 12.82
C VAL A 392 -3.58 -17.19 13.65
N LEU A 393 -2.45 -16.88 14.28
CA LEU A 393 -1.62 -17.82 15.01
C LEU A 393 -1.79 -17.67 16.50
N HIS A 394 -2.08 -18.77 17.19
CA HIS A 394 -2.17 -18.84 18.65
C HIS A 394 -0.90 -19.45 19.27
N ASN A 395 -0.11 -20.19 18.50
CA ASN A 395 1.20 -20.70 18.87
C ASN A 395 2.28 -20.13 17.96
N ILE A 396 3.33 -19.53 18.55
CA ILE A 396 4.36 -18.74 17.87
C ILE A 396 5.80 -19.22 18.18
N GLU A 397 5.98 -20.43 18.76
CA GLU A 397 7.28 -20.88 19.30
C GLU A 397 8.40 -20.94 18.26
N SER A 398 8.07 -21.07 16.95
CA SER A 398 9.07 -21.21 15.88
C SER A 398 8.87 -20.25 14.71
N PHE A 399 8.11 -19.16 14.90
CA PHE A 399 7.83 -18.23 13.80
C PHE A 399 9.09 -17.43 13.41
N ARG A 400 9.33 -17.27 12.10
CA ARG A 400 10.48 -16.54 11.54
C ARG A 400 10.05 -15.54 10.49
N TYR A 401 10.87 -14.51 10.27
CA TYR A 401 10.71 -13.57 9.17
C TYR A 401 11.39 -14.10 7.89
N GLU A 402 10.96 -13.58 6.73
CA GLU A 402 11.53 -13.89 5.42
C GLU A 402 11.90 -12.57 4.71
N GLY A 403 13.20 -12.35 4.45
CA GLY A 403 13.67 -11.14 3.76
C GLY A 403 13.20 -11.07 2.30
N LYS A 404 12.98 -12.21 1.66
CA LYS A 404 12.46 -12.32 0.29
C LYS A 404 11.23 -13.23 0.31
N ALA A 405 10.13 -12.74 -0.25
CA ALA A 405 8.91 -13.51 -0.42
C ALA A 405 8.19 -13.02 -1.68
N PRO A 406 7.87 -13.90 -2.64
CA PRO A 406 7.08 -13.53 -3.81
C PRO A 406 5.66 -13.19 -3.40
N LEU A 407 4.99 -12.33 -4.17
CA LEU A 407 3.59 -11.99 -3.97
C LEU A 407 2.71 -12.98 -4.76
N GLY A 408 2.11 -13.93 -4.05
CA GLY A 408 1.16 -14.87 -4.63
C GLY A 408 1.77 -15.86 -5.65
N ILE A 409 0.96 -16.27 -6.63
CA ILE A 409 1.33 -17.23 -7.67
C ILE A 409 1.81 -16.47 -8.92
N ASP A 410 3.01 -16.78 -9.39
CA ASP A 410 3.57 -16.17 -10.61
C ASP A 410 2.93 -16.78 -11.85
N ILE A 411 2.21 -15.95 -12.62
CA ILE A 411 1.63 -16.28 -13.93
C ILE A 411 2.19 -15.42 -15.06
N SER A 412 3.34 -14.77 -14.86
CA SER A 412 3.98 -13.89 -15.85
C SER A 412 4.28 -14.60 -17.18
N ALA A 413 4.59 -15.90 -17.13
CA ALA A 413 4.76 -16.72 -18.33
C ALA A 413 3.48 -16.78 -19.18
N LYS A 414 2.31 -16.94 -18.56
CA LYS A 414 1.01 -16.94 -19.27
C LYS A 414 0.71 -15.59 -19.91
N VAL A 415 1.14 -14.48 -19.26
CA VAL A 415 1.03 -13.15 -19.85
C VAL A 415 1.88 -13.05 -21.11
N GLU A 416 3.12 -13.52 -21.08
CA GLU A 416 4.03 -13.50 -22.25
C GLU A 416 3.53 -14.38 -23.39
N GLU A 417 3.08 -15.59 -23.10
CA GLU A 417 2.45 -16.51 -24.06
C GLU A 417 1.21 -15.91 -24.75
N SER A 418 0.46 -15.05 -24.06
CA SER A 418 -0.72 -14.38 -24.63
C SER A 418 -0.38 -13.40 -25.75
N ALA A 419 0.88 -13.01 -25.90
CA ALA A 419 1.48 -12.16 -26.92
C ALA A 419 0.71 -10.85 -27.19
N ILE A 420 0.16 -10.25 -26.13
CA ILE A 420 -0.69 -9.05 -26.24
C ILE A 420 0.15 -7.86 -26.69
N ARG A 421 -0.22 -7.29 -27.84
CA ARG A 421 0.29 -6.02 -28.35
C ARG A 421 -0.63 -4.90 -27.88
N ILE A 422 -0.04 -3.84 -27.33
CA ILE A 422 -0.78 -2.65 -26.91
C ILE A 422 -0.88 -1.65 -28.06
N PRO A 423 -1.96 -0.88 -28.16
CA PRO A 423 -2.01 0.31 -29.01
C PRO A 423 -0.95 1.32 -28.59
N GLN A 424 -0.59 2.22 -29.51
CA GLN A 424 0.30 3.33 -29.18
C GLN A 424 -0.40 4.22 -28.12
N LEU A 425 0.29 4.47 -27.01
CA LEU A 425 -0.17 5.39 -25.97
C LEU A 425 0.40 6.78 -26.27
N ASP A 426 -0.48 7.75 -26.37
CA ASP A 426 -0.08 9.16 -26.37
C ASP A 426 -0.14 9.70 -24.93
N ILE A 427 1.02 9.89 -24.34
CA ILE A 427 1.21 10.46 -22.98
C ILE A 427 1.90 11.82 -23.18
N THR A 428 1.16 12.77 -23.71
CA THR A 428 1.61 14.16 -23.89
C THR A 428 0.80 15.05 -22.96
N PHE A 429 1.45 15.54 -21.88
CA PHE A 429 0.87 16.50 -20.92
C PHE A 429 1.78 17.72 -20.81
#